data_fda08ae52e2ea7fa72b6f32e74868f68
#
_entry.id   fda08ae52e2ea7fa72b6f32e74868f68
#
_cell.length_a   1.000
_cell.length_b   1.000
_cell.length_c   1.000
_cell.angle_alpha   90.00
_cell.angle_beta   90.00
_cell.angle_gamma   90.00
#
_symmetry.space_group_name_H-M   'P 1'
#
loop_
_entity.id
_entity.type
_entity.pdbx_description
1 polymer ?
#
loop_
_entity_poly.entity_id
_entity_poly.type
_entity_poly.pdbx_seq_one_letter_code
_entity_poly.pdbx_strand_id
1 'polypeptide(L)'
;MAVETEAQPSRTTFQLISQGPFARLWWAGLFSSLGDWVALFATLTLAARLGGSQAETAILVPLVARLLPGLFFVAVGGVLADRFNRKTMMIVADVGRGLFVLSLAFVDNLVQLFVLSLILELFTLLWQPSKEASVPNLVHSSDLATVNGLSLGAAYGTFPLGAALIWALDLVPDFGFTEALDAGPETLAFMVDAVTFMISAALIASIVFPPRKHRPRTDGRGSFAAPFHDLKEGVSFVARSRHIRTIVLGMAVGLFGGGMLFALGESYARRVVGADQQGFYAL
;
A
#
# COMPACT_ATOMS: atom_id res chain seq x y z
N MET A 1 -10.18 -3.36 -47.61
CA MET A 1 -11.28 -2.93 -46.77
C MET A 1 -10.74 -2.83 -45.36
N ALA A 2 -10.32 -1.63 -44.96
CA ALA A 2 -9.88 -1.40 -43.60
C ALA A 2 -11.11 -1.36 -42.71
N VAL A 3 -11.20 -2.24 -41.72
CA VAL A 3 -12.21 -2.18 -40.67
C VAL A 3 -11.83 -0.96 -39.81
N GLU A 4 -12.52 0.16 -40.00
CA GLU A 4 -12.51 1.26 -39.07
C GLU A 4 -13.01 0.71 -37.73
N THR A 5 -12.11 0.50 -36.80
CA THR A 5 -12.43 0.21 -35.41
C THR A 5 -13.01 1.52 -34.86
N GLU A 6 -14.34 1.63 -34.81
CA GLU A 6 -15.01 2.74 -34.14
C GLU A 6 -14.39 2.92 -32.77
N ALA A 7 -13.75 4.06 -32.56
CA ALA A 7 -13.20 4.45 -31.27
C ALA A 7 -14.39 4.62 -30.31
N GLN A 8 -14.62 3.65 -29.46
CA GLN A 8 -15.62 3.78 -28.41
C GLN A 8 -15.30 5.01 -27.56
N PRO A 9 -16.30 5.87 -27.27
CA PRO A 9 -16.07 7.07 -26.48
C PRO A 9 -15.47 6.71 -25.11
N SER A 10 -14.41 7.41 -24.73
CA SER A 10 -13.76 7.27 -23.42
C SER A 10 -14.80 7.50 -22.31
N ARG A 11 -14.80 6.63 -21.31
CA ARG A 11 -15.69 6.77 -20.16
C ARG A 11 -15.31 7.99 -19.33
N THR A 12 -16.31 8.68 -18.77
CA THR A 12 -16.03 9.77 -17.83
C THR A 12 -15.43 9.22 -16.54
N THR A 13 -14.62 10.03 -15.84
CA THR A 13 -14.02 9.67 -14.56
C THR A 13 -15.06 9.15 -13.57
N PHE A 14 -16.22 9.82 -13.50
CA PHE A 14 -17.31 9.40 -12.62
C PHE A 14 -17.87 8.02 -12.99
N GLN A 15 -18.04 7.72 -14.27
CA GLN A 15 -18.51 6.40 -14.72
C GLN A 15 -17.50 5.29 -14.37
N LEU A 16 -16.20 5.58 -14.46
CA LEU A 16 -15.15 4.63 -14.12
C LEU A 16 -15.15 4.23 -12.63
N ILE A 17 -15.43 5.17 -11.72
CA ILE A 17 -15.41 4.92 -10.26
C ILE A 17 -16.78 4.54 -9.68
N SER A 18 -17.88 4.72 -10.45
CA SER A 18 -19.23 4.41 -9.97
C SER A 18 -19.77 3.08 -10.47
N GLN A 19 -19.26 2.55 -11.60
CA GLN A 19 -19.87 1.40 -12.25
C GLN A 19 -18.83 0.40 -12.77
N GLY A 20 -19.20 -0.88 -12.69
CA GLY A 20 -18.44 -1.96 -13.29
C GLY A 20 -17.33 -2.56 -12.42
N PRO A 21 -16.58 -3.53 -12.97
CA PRO A 21 -15.55 -4.27 -12.23
C PRO A 21 -14.39 -3.39 -11.77
N PHE A 22 -13.99 -2.39 -12.57
CA PHE A 22 -12.92 -1.46 -12.18
C PHE A 22 -13.34 -0.59 -10.99
N ALA A 23 -14.58 -0.10 -10.95
CA ALA A 23 -15.07 0.68 -9.81
C ALA A 23 -14.90 -0.08 -8.48
N ARG A 24 -15.26 -1.36 -8.44
CA ARG A 24 -15.10 -2.20 -7.26
C ARG A 24 -13.63 -2.38 -6.87
N LEU A 25 -12.74 -2.57 -7.85
CA LEU A 25 -11.30 -2.68 -7.62
C LEU A 25 -10.71 -1.35 -7.13
N TRP A 26 -11.20 -0.23 -7.65
CA TRP A 26 -10.78 1.11 -7.22
C TRP A 26 -11.21 1.39 -5.78
N TRP A 27 -12.46 1.11 -5.43
CA TRP A 27 -12.95 1.25 -4.05
C TRP A 27 -12.23 0.32 -3.09
N ALA A 28 -11.95 -0.93 -3.48
CA ALA A 28 -11.14 -1.84 -2.70
C ALA A 28 -9.75 -1.24 -2.41
N GLY A 29 -9.09 -0.70 -3.44
CA GLY A 29 -7.80 -0.03 -3.29
C GLY A 29 -7.87 1.23 -2.43
N LEU A 30 -8.94 2.00 -2.50
CA LEU A 30 -9.13 3.21 -1.69
C LEU A 30 -9.29 2.85 -0.21
N PHE A 31 -10.16 1.89 0.14
CA PHE A 31 -10.32 1.44 1.53
C PHE A 31 -9.03 0.84 2.08
N SER A 32 -8.39 -0.06 1.32
CA SER A 32 -7.10 -0.63 1.70
C SER A 32 -6.05 0.45 1.96
N SER A 33 -5.92 1.44 1.07
CA SER A 33 -4.94 2.52 1.26
C SER A 33 -5.27 3.44 2.43
N LEU A 34 -6.55 3.72 2.68
CA LEU A 34 -6.97 4.51 3.83
C LEU A 34 -6.56 3.83 5.16
N GLY A 35 -6.84 2.53 5.27
CA GLY A 35 -6.42 1.73 6.42
C GLY A 35 -4.92 1.66 6.58
N ASP A 36 -4.18 1.42 5.48
CA ASP A 36 -2.72 1.41 5.46
C ASP A 36 -2.09 2.70 6.03
N TRP A 37 -2.69 3.89 5.75
CA TRP A 37 -2.22 5.15 6.32
C TRP A 37 -2.52 5.26 7.81
N VAL A 38 -3.72 4.86 8.25
CA VAL A 38 -4.10 4.82 9.67
C VAL A 38 -3.17 3.89 10.44
N ALA A 39 -2.95 2.67 9.93
CA ALA A 39 -2.05 1.71 10.56
C ALA A 39 -0.60 2.16 10.54
N LEU A 40 -0.15 2.90 9.51
CA LEU A 40 1.19 3.48 9.50
C LEU A 40 1.39 4.42 10.68
N PHE A 41 0.50 5.41 10.86
CA PHE A 41 0.59 6.34 11.99
C PHE A 41 0.54 5.60 13.33
N ALA A 42 -0.40 4.67 13.50
CA ALA A 42 -0.50 3.86 14.72
C ALA A 42 0.77 3.04 14.99
N THR A 43 1.36 2.46 13.95
CA THR A 43 2.60 1.68 14.05
C THR A 43 3.80 2.54 14.42
N LEU A 44 3.90 3.78 13.89
CA LEU A 44 4.95 4.72 14.28
C LEU A 44 4.81 5.15 15.74
N THR A 45 3.58 5.43 16.20
CA THR A 45 3.27 5.74 17.60
C THR A 45 3.61 4.56 18.52
N LEU A 46 3.22 3.34 18.15
CA LEU A 46 3.59 2.11 18.88
C LEU A 46 5.11 1.94 18.97
N ALA A 47 5.83 2.16 17.86
CA ALA A 47 7.28 2.09 17.82
C ALA A 47 7.92 3.11 18.78
N ALA A 48 7.45 4.36 18.76
CA ALA A 48 7.93 5.40 19.65
C ALA A 48 7.67 5.06 21.13
N ARG A 49 6.49 4.53 21.45
CA ARG A 49 6.14 4.08 22.80
C ARG A 49 7.04 2.95 23.29
N LEU A 50 7.26 1.91 22.46
CA LEU A 50 8.12 0.79 22.78
C LEU A 50 9.61 1.18 22.87
N GLY A 51 10.03 2.22 22.15
CA GLY A 51 11.38 2.74 22.16
C GLY A 51 11.73 3.55 23.43
N GLY A 52 10.74 4.08 24.13
CA GLY A 52 10.93 4.87 25.35
C GLY A 52 11.89 6.05 25.17
N SER A 53 13.02 6.03 25.82
CA SER A 53 14.06 7.06 25.67
C SER A 53 14.71 7.11 24.28
N GLN A 54 14.55 6.08 23.47
CA GLN A 54 15.06 5.96 22.09
C GLN A 54 13.94 6.00 21.05
N ALA A 55 12.82 6.66 21.34
CA ALA A 55 11.63 6.72 20.48
C ALA A 55 11.95 7.12 19.04
N GLU A 56 12.81 8.12 18.83
CA GLU A 56 13.21 8.60 17.51
C GLU A 56 13.91 7.53 16.65
N THR A 57 14.71 6.68 17.28
CA THR A 57 15.37 5.56 16.59
C THR A 57 14.42 4.39 16.39
N ALA A 58 13.52 4.15 17.34
CA ALA A 58 12.56 3.07 17.29
C ALA A 58 11.56 3.22 16.13
N ILE A 59 11.18 4.44 15.76
CA ILE A 59 10.34 4.74 14.60
C ILE A 59 10.95 4.20 13.28
N LEU A 60 12.26 4.08 13.19
CA LEU A 60 12.92 3.51 12.01
C LEU A 60 12.64 2.01 11.84
N VAL A 61 12.30 1.30 12.91
CA VAL A 61 12.09 -0.16 12.88
C VAL A 61 10.97 -0.56 11.92
N PRO A 62 9.73 -0.07 12.04
CA PRO A 62 8.68 -0.40 11.09
C PRO A 62 8.94 0.19 9.69
N LEU A 63 9.57 1.36 9.57
CA LEU A 63 9.91 1.94 8.27
C LEU A 63 10.91 1.07 7.50
N VAL A 64 11.96 0.56 8.16
CA VAL A 64 12.91 -0.37 7.56
C VAL A 64 12.22 -1.68 7.20
N ALA A 65 11.38 -2.23 8.08
CA ALA A 65 10.62 -3.45 7.82
C ALA A 65 9.74 -3.33 6.56
N ARG A 66 9.14 -2.16 6.31
CA ARG A 66 8.33 -1.91 5.11
C ARG A 66 9.15 -1.77 3.83
N LEU A 67 10.38 -1.25 3.92
CA LEU A 67 11.23 -1.07 2.74
C LEU A 67 11.94 -2.36 2.31
N LEU A 68 12.33 -3.21 3.27
CA LEU A 68 13.14 -4.40 3.00
C LEU A 68 12.53 -5.35 1.97
N PRO A 69 11.25 -5.76 2.07
CA PRO A 69 10.66 -6.67 1.10
C PRO A 69 10.66 -6.09 -0.33
N GLY A 70 10.41 -4.79 -0.48
CA GLY A 70 10.45 -4.12 -1.78
C GLY A 70 11.82 -4.22 -2.46
N LEU A 71 12.90 -4.14 -1.69
CA LEU A 71 14.26 -4.24 -2.23
C LEU A 71 14.61 -5.64 -2.74
N PHE A 72 14.11 -6.69 -2.07
CA PHE A 72 14.52 -8.08 -2.35
C PHE A 72 13.46 -8.90 -3.09
N PHE A 73 12.18 -8.63 -2.88
CA PHE A 73 11.09 -9.51 -3.32
C PHE A 73 10.15 -8.92 -4.37
N VAL A 74 10.32 -7.69 -4.80
CA VAL A 74 9.47 -7.05 -5.84
C VAL A 74 9.36 -7.92 -7.10
N ALA A 75 10.46 -8.49 -7.53
CA ALA A 75 10.51 -9.39 -8.69
C ALA A 75 9.77 -10.72 -8.45
N VAL A 76 9.79 -11.22 -7.21
CA VAL A 76 9.08 -12.43 -6.80
C VAL A 76 7.57 -12.19 -6.84
N GLY A 77 7.09 -11.04 -6.34
CA GLY A 77 5.68 -10.65 -6.40
C GLY A 77 5.13 -10.63 -7.82
N GLY A 78 5.90 -10.10 -8.77
CA GLY A 78 5.54 -10.11 -10.19
C GLY A 78 5.41 -11.53 -10.76
N VAL A 79 6.39 -12.41 -10.49
CA VAL A 79 6.35 -13.82 -10.92
C VAL A 79 5.15 -14.56 -10.34
N LEU A 80 4.83 -14.32 -9.06
CA LEU A 80 3.67 -14.94 -8.40
C LEU A 80 2.36 -14.44 -9.02
N ALA A 81 2.22 -13.12 -9.28
CA ALA A 81 1.06 -12.55 -9.96
C ALA A 81 0.83 -13.10 -11.37
N ASP A 82 1.91 -13.56 -12.04
CA ASP A 82 1.82 -14.22 -13.33
C ASP A 82 1.41 -15.69 -13.25
N ARG A 83 1.80 -16.39 -12.17
CA ARG A 83 1.55 -17.84 -12.01
C ARG A 83 0.21 -18.14 -11.38
N PHE A 84 -0.21 -17.35 -10.41
CA PHE A 84 -1.43 -17.60 -9.62
C PHE A 84 -2.63 -16.78 -10.10
N ASN A 85 -3.80 -17.11 -9.59
CA ASN A 85 -5.01 -16.34 -9.84
C ASN A 85 -4.94 -15.00 -9.10
N ARG A 86 -4.88 -13.89 -9.85
CA ARG A 86 -4.73 -12.52 -9.32
C ARG A 86 -5.80 -12.16 -8.32
N LYS A 87 -7.08 -12.57 -8.58
CA LYS A 87 -8.18 -12.34 -7.64
C LYS A 87 -7.93 -13.03 -6.30
N THR A 88 -7.57 -14.31 -6.35
CA THR A 88 -7.27 -15.09 -5.14
C THR A 88 -6.07 -14.51 -4.39
N MET A 89 -5.03 -14.08 -5.10
CA MET A 89 -3.85 -13.47 -4.48
C MET A 89 -4.20 -12.17 -3.75
N MET A 90 -5.01 -11.30 -4.36
CA MET A 90 -5.45 -10.06 -3.71
C MET A 90 -6.29 -10.34 -2.46
N ILE A 91 -7.24 -11.31 -2.53
CA ILE A 91 -8.08 -11.68 -1.38
C ILE A 91 -7.23 -12.28 -0.25
N VAL A 92 -6.32 -13.21 -0.56
CA VAL A 92 -5.43 -13.81 0.44
C VAL A 92 -4.52 -12.76 1.07
N ALA A 93 -4.04 -11.81 0.28
CA ALA A 93 -3.23 -10.72 0.77
C ALA A 93 -4.02 -9.80 1.71
N ASP A 94 -5.24 -9.41 1.36
CA ASP A 94 -6.08 -8.57 2.22
C ASP A 94 -6.47 -9.29 3.52
N VAL A 95 -6.90 -10.54 3.44
CA VAL A 95 -7.22 -11.33 4.63
C VAL A 95 -5.98 -11.52 5.52
N GLY A 96 -4.83 -11.83 4.91
CA GLY A 96 -3.56 -11.96 5.64
C GLY A 96 -3.18 -10.66 6.33
N ARG A 97 -3.21 -9.51 5.61
CA ARG A 97 -2.94 -8.20 6.20
C ARG A 97 -3.89 -7.89 7.34
N GLY A 98 -5.19 -8.13 7.18
CA GLY A 98 -6.19 -7.91 8.22
C GLY A 98 -5.93 -8.72 9.50
N LEU A 99 -5.50 -9.96 9.37
CA LEU A 99 -5.14 -10.79 10.52
C LEU A 99 -3.85 -10.32 11.21
N PHE A 100 -2.80 -10.02 10.43
CA PHE A 100 -1.52 -9.62 10.99
C PHE A 100 -1.53 -8.18 11.54
N VAL A 101 -2.32 -7.26 10.98
CA VAL A 101 -2.45 -5.91 11.54
C VAL A 101 -3.13 -5.94 12.91
N LEU A 102 -4.09 -6.82 13.13
CA LEU A 102 -4.68 -7.02 14.46
C LEU A 102 -3.66 -7.54 15.46
N SER A 103 -2.69 -8.35 15.03
CA SER A 103 -1.64 -8.84 15.91
C SER A 103 -0.70 -7.74 16.40
N LEU A 104 -0.64 -6.58 15.71
CA LEU A 104 0.14 -5.42 16.17
C LEU A 104 -0.36 -4.83 17.49
N ALA A 105 -1.65 -5.01 17.80
CA ALA A 105 -2.24 -4.56 19.06
C ALA A 105 -1.61 -5.23 20.31
N PHE A 106 -1.01 -6.41 20.13
CA PHE A 106 -0.45 -7.24 21.19
C PHE A 106 1.08 -7.29 21.18
N VAL A 107 1.71 -6.30 20.55
CA VAL A 107 3.16 -6.22 20.42
C VAL A 107 3.78 -5.55 21.64
N ASP A 108 4.75 -6.22 22.27
CA ASP A 108 5.42 -5.77 23.50
C ASP A 108 6.85 -5.27 23.26
N ASN A 109 7.42 -5.52 22.08
CA ASN A 109 8.80 -5.15 21.80
C ASN A 109 9.06 -4.87 20.32
N LEU A 110 10.16 -4.17 20.03
CA LEU A 110 10.52 -3.74 18.67
C LEU A 110 10.84 -4.90 17.72
N VAL A 111 11.26 -6.06 18.22
CA VAL A 111 11.55 -7.24 17.37
C VAL A 111 10.25 -7.82 16.82
N GLN A 112 9.23 -7.98 17.68
CA GLN A 112 7.89 -8.41 17.24
C GLN A 112 7.30 -7.42 16.25
N LEU A 113 7.42 -6.11 16.54
CA LEU A 113 6.98 -5.05 15.66
C LEU A 113 7.64 -5.15 14.28
N PHE A 114 8.96 -5.34 14.25
CA PHE A 114 9.71 -5.52 13.00
C PHE A 114 9.21 -6.73 12.20
N VAL A 115 9.09 -7.89 12.85
CA VAL A 115 8.68 -9.13 12.19
C VAL A 115 7.26 -9.04 11.63
N LEU A 116 6.31 -8.51 12.40
CA LEU A 116 4.93 -8.35 11.93
C LEU A 116 4.82 -7.31 10.81
N SER A 117 5.53 -6.19 10.90
CA SER A 117 5.58 -5.19 9.83
C SER A 117 6.18 -5.77 8.55
N LEU A 118 7.21 -6.61 8.67
CA LEU A 118 7.82 -7.31 7.53
C LEU A 118 6.82 -8.26 6.86
N ILE A 119 6.06 -9.04 7.66
CA ILE A 119 5.03 -9.97 7.14
C ILE A 119 3.92 -9.18 6.43
N LEU A 120 3.44 -8.09 7.01
CA LEU A 120 2.43 -7.22 6.38
C LEU A 120 2.90 -6.73 5.01
N GLU A 121 4.16 -6.30 4.91
CA GLU A 121 4.71 -5.82 3.65
C GLU A 121 4.86 -6.93 2.61
N LEU A 122 5.18 -8.16 3.02
CA LEU A 122 5.20 -9.32 2.11
C LEU A 122 3.82 -9.57 1.49
N PHE A 123 2.72 -9.42 2.23
CA PHE A 123 1.37 -9.49 1.67
C PHE A 123 1.08 -8.32 0.72
N THR A 124 1.54 -7.12 1.04
CA THR A 124 1.42 -5.93 0.18
C THR A 124 2.11 -6.15 -1.17
N LEU A 125 3.29 -6.78 -1.17
CA LEU A 125 4.00 -7.17 -2.40
C LEU A 125 3.27 -8.22 -3.25
N LEU A 126 2.35 -8.99 -2.69
CA LEU A 126 1.48 -9.90 -3.45
C LEU A 126 0.27 -9.14 -4.03
N TRP A 127 -0.28 -8.21 -3.28
CA TRP A 127 -1.49 -7.48 -3.64
C TRP A 127 -1.26 -6.51 -4.79
N GLN A 128 -0.24 -5.66 -4.67
CA GLN A 128 0.00 -4.55 -5.60
C GLN A 128 0.22 -5.00 -7.05
N PRO A 129 1.13 -5.95 -7.38
CA PRO A 129 1.31 -6.42 -8.74
C PRO A 129 0.06 -7.13 -9.30
N SER A 130 -0.68 -7.83 -8.43
CA SER A 130 -1.92 -8.52 -8.82
C SER A 130 -3.01 -7.52 -9.23
N LYS A 131 -3.14 -6.40 -8.51
CA LYS A 131 -4.02 -5.28 -8.86
C LYS A 131 -3.60 -4.65 -10.18
N GLU A 132 -2.35 -4.22 -10.31
CA GLU A 132 -1.84 -3.54 -11.50
C GLU A 132 -1.99 -4.39 -12.76
N ALA A 133 -1.67 -5.68 -12.66
CA ALA A 133 -1.85 -6.61 -13.76
C ALA A 133 -3.32 -6.88 -14.11
N SER A 134 -4.26 -6.61 -13.20
CA SER A 134 -5.70 -6.80 -13.42
C SER A 134 -6.35 -5.63 -14.14
N VAL A 135 -5.89 -4.41 -13.90
CA VAL A 135 -6.46 -3.16 -14.45
C VAL A 135 -6.66 -3.19 -15.97
N PRO A 136 -5.66 -3.57 -16.80
CA PRO A 136 -5.82 -3.57 -18.26
C PRO A 136 -6.87 -4.57 -18.78
N ASN A 137 -7.31 -5.52 -17.95
CA ASN A 137 -8.36 -6.47 -18.32
C ASN A 137 -9.78 -5.98 -17.94
N LEU A 138 -9.87 -4.90 -17.18
CA LEU A 138 -11.13 -4.37 -16.65
C LEU A 138 -11.59 -3.08 -17.35
N VAL A 139 -10.70 -2.43 -18.10
CA VAL A 139 -10.97 -1.15 -18.78
C VAL A 139 -10.46 -1.17 -20.22
N HIS A 140 -10.94 -0.24 -21.03
CA HIS A 140 -10.42 -0.04 -22.39
C HIS A 140 -9.04 0.63 -22.36
N SER A 141 -8.26 0.41 -23.41
CA SER A 141 -6.91 1.00 -23.55
C SER A 141 -6.93 2.54 -23.54
N SER A 142 -7.99 3.16 -24.07
CA SER A 142 -8.20 4.61 -24.03
C SER A 142 -8.32 5.18 -22.61
N ASP A 143 -8.79 4.38 -21.66
CA ASP A 143 -9.07 4.81 -20.29
C ASP A 143 -7.88 4.57 -19.34
N LEU A 144 -6.85 3.85 -19.78
CA LEU A 144 -5.72 3.44 -18.92
C LEU A 144 -5.00 4.61 -18.25
N ALA A 145 -4.81 5.72 -18.94
CA ALA A 145 -4.16 6.90 -18.35
C ALA A 145 -5.01 7.48 -17.20
N THR A 146 -6.32 7.63 -17.40
CA THR A 146 -7.26 8.11 -16.38
C THR A 146 -7.32 7.15 -15.19
N VAL A 147 -7.40 5.85 -15.45
CA VAL A 147 -7.44 4.79 -14.42
C VAL A 147 -6.18 4.74 -13.59
N ASN A 148 -5.01 4.92 -14.20
CA ASN A 148 -3.75 5.01 -13.47
C ASN A 148 -3.71 6.26 -12.57
N GLY A 149 -4.16 7.41 -13.06
CA GLY A 149 -4.30 8.62 -12.25
C GLY A 149 -5.26 8.44 -11.07
N LEU A 150 -6.41 7.81 -11.30
CA LEU A 150 -7.38 7.46 -10.25
C LEU A 150 -6.80 6.49 -9.22
N SER A 151 -6.01 5.52 -9.66
CA SER A 151 -5.36 4.55 -8.77
C SER A 151 -4.29 5.20 -7.88
N LEU A 152 -3.51 6.14 -8.43
CA LEU A 152 -2.56 6.95 -7.67
C LEU A 152 -3.29 7.89 -6.69
N GLY A 153 -4.39 8.51 -7.14
CA GLY A 153 -5.25 9.34 -6.29
C GLY A 153 -5.83 8.56 -5.10
N ALA A 154 -6.25 7.31 -5.31
CA ALA A 154 -6.72 6.45 -4.22
C ALA A 154 -5.58 6.06 -3.28
N ALA A 155 -4.37 5.78 -3.79
CA ALA A 155 -3.24 5.34 -2.97
C ALA A 155 -2.65 6.46 -2.11
N TYR A 156 -2.47 7.66 -2.67
CA TYR A 156 -1.78 8.77 -2.00
C TYR A 156 -2.73 9.88 -1.54
N GLY A 157 -3.86 10.10 -2.24
CA GLY A 157 -4.87 11.10 -1.87
C GLY A 157 -5.63 10.75 -0.59
N THR A 158 -5.57 9.50 -0.13
CA THR A 158 -6.12 9.05 1.17
C THR A 158 -5.20 9.37 2.35
N PHE A 159 -3.96 9.82 2.14
CA PHE A 159 -3.04 10.20 3.22
C PHE A 159 -3.62 11.24 4.19
N PRO A 160 -4.14 12.41 3.74
CA PRO A 160 -4.74 13.39 4.65
C PRO A 160 -5.99 12.84 5.36
N LEU A 161 -6.75 11.96 4.69
CA LEU A 161 -7.91 11.31 5.28
C LEU A 161 -7.50 10.30 6.35
N GLY A 162 -6.40 9.57 6.15
CA GLY A 162 -5.81 8.69 7.15
C GLY A 162 -5.33 9.45 8.38
N ALA A 163 -4.65 10.59 8.18
CA ALA A 163 -4.22 11.47 9.26
C ALA A 163 -5.42 12.05 10.05
N ALA A 164 -6.46 12.49 9.36
CA ALA A 164 -7.67 12.97 10.00
C ALA A 164 -8.41 11.86 10.76
N LEU A 165 -8.43 10.64 10.20
CA LEU A 165 -9.09 9.51 10.84
C LEU A 165 -8.33 9.04 12.08
N ILE A 166 -7.02 8.94 12.07
CA ILE A 166 -6.25 8.59 13.28
C ILE A 166 -6.42 9.64 14.37
N TRP A 167 -6.42 10.93 14.00
CA TRP A 167 -6.72 12.01 14.93
C TRP A 167 -8.12 11.88 15.53
N ALA A 168 -9.14 11.55 14.73
CA ALA A 168 -10.50 11.33 15.22
C ALA A 168 -10.61 10.10 16.12
N LEU A 169 -9.87 9.04 15.84
CA LEU A 169 -9.82 7.83 16.67
C LEU A 169 -9.19 8.11 18.04
N ASP A 170 -8.18 8.99 18.10
CA ASP A 170 -7.53 9.41 19.34
C ASP A 170 -8.48 10.22 20.26
N LEU A 171 -9.55 10.80 19.69
CA LEU A 171 -10.59 11.48 20.47
C LEU A 171 -11.65 10.51 21.04
N VAL A 172 -11.67 9.26 20.60
CA VAL A 172 -12.63 8.27 21.09
C VAL A 172 -12.23 7.85 22.51
N PRO A 173 -13.10 8.02 23.53
CA PRO A 173 -12.78 7.57 24.87
C PRO A 173 -12.51 6.07 24.90
N ASP A 174 -11.45 5.67 25.59
CA ASP A 174 -11.22 4.25 25.87
C ASP A 174 -12.19 3.81 26.99
N PHE A 175 -13.28 3.16 26.60
CA PHE A 175 -14.27 2.61 27.52
C PHE A 175 -13.76 1.36 28.27
N GLY A 176 -12.44 1.22 28.47
CA GLY A 176 -11.81 0.05 29.07
C GLY A 176 -11.70 -1.13 28.11
N PHE A 177 -11.91 -0.91 26.81
CA PHE A 177 -11.84 -1.95 25.80
C PHE A 177 -10.40 -2.43 25.57
N THR A 178 -9.45 -1.50 25.48
CA THR A 178 -8.02 -1.84 25.32
C THR A 178 -7.49 -2.51 26.58
N GLU A 179 -7.90 -2.06 27.77
CA GLU A 179 -7.55 -2.67 29.03
C GLU A 179 -8.13 -4.09 29.16
N ALA A 180 -9.39 -4.29 28.75
CA ALA A 180 -10.05 -5.61 28.77
C ALA A 180 -9.38 -6.62 27.82
N LEU A 181 -8.72 -6.15 26.75
CA LEU A 181 -7.99 -6.98 25.80
C LEU A 181 -6.49 -7.11 26.11
N ASP A 182 -5.99 -6.45 27.15
CA ASP A 182 -4.55 -6.30 27.44
C ASP A 182 -3.78 -5.77 26.19
N ALA A 183 -4.35 -4.77 25.54
CA ALA A 183 -3.89 -4.25 24.25
C ALA A 183 -3.50 -2.77 24.35
N GLY A 184 -2.61 -2.32 23.45
CA GLY A 184 -2.15 -0.94 23.42
C GLY A 184 -3.20 0.07 22.95
N PRO A 185 -3.00 1.37 23.19
CA PRO A 185 -3.94 2.43 22.80
C PRO A 185 -4.13 2.53 21.28
N GLU A 186 -3.17 2.03 20.48
CA GLU A 186 -3.23 2.02 19.02
C GLU A 186 -4.18 0.94 18.47
N THR A 187 -4.76 0.09 19.32
CA THR A 187 -5.60 -1.07 18.96
C THR A 187 -6.77 -0.68 18.07
N LEU A 188 -7.44 0.41 18.38
CA LEU A 188 -8.60 0.86 17.60
C LEU A 188 -8.22 1.19 16.16
N ALA A 189 -7.05 1.79 15.94
CA ALA A 189 -6.54 2.08 14.62
C ALA A 189 -6.23 0.77 13.82
N PHE A 190 -5.64 -0.22 14.47
CA PHE A 190 -5.39 -1.53 13.85
C PHE A 190 -6.69 -2.28 13.54
N MET A 191 -7.72 -2.15 14.37
CA MET A 191 -9.04 -2.72 14.09
C MET A 191 -9.71 -2.04 12.89
N VAL A 192 -9.63 -0.72 12.80
CA VAL A 192 -10.15 0.03 11.64
C VAL A 192 -9.46 -0.44 10.37
N ASP A 193 -8.13 -0.57 10.38
CA ASP A 193 -7.41 -1.05 9.21
C ASP A 193 -7.77 -2.50 8.85
N ALA A 194 -7.88 -3.40 9.83
CA ALA A 194 -8.34 -4.76 9.59
C ALA A 194 -9.71 -4.79 8.91
N VAL A 195 -10.64 -3.93 9.34
CA VAL A 195 -11.96 -3.81 8.71
C VAL A 195 -11.84 -3.29 7.29
N THR A 196 -10.98 -2.32 7.00
CA THR A 196 -10.77 -1.82 5.64
C THR A 196 -10.22 -2.91 4.71
N PHE A 197 -9.31 -3.77 5.19
CA PHE A 197 -8.85 -4.93 4.43
C PHE A 197 -9.96 -5.95 4.17
N MET A 198 -10.85 -6.20 5.14
CA MET A 198 -11.98 -7.10 4.92
C MET A 198 -12.97 -6.52 3.92
N ILE A 199 -13.24 -5.21 3.95
CA ILE A 199 -14.06 -4.53 2.94
C ILE A 199 -13.41 -4.66 1.56
N SER A 200 -12.08 -4.42 1.46
CA SER A 200 -11.33 -4.60 0.22
C SER A 200 -11.45 -6.03 -0.31
N ALA A 201 -11.21 -7.04 0.52
CA ALA A 201 -11.33 -8.44 0.16
C ALA A 201 -12.74 -8.79 -0.34
N ALA A 202 -13.80 -8.30 0.33
CA ALA A 202 -15.19 -8.52 -0.06
C ALA A 202 -15.52 -7.86 -1.41
N LEU A 203 -15.06 -6.63 -1.63
CA LEU A 203 -15.21 -5.93 -2.91
C LEU A 203 -14.51 -6.70 -4.03
N ILE A 204 -13.27 -7.14 -3.84
CA ILE A 204 -12.52 -7.93 -4.82
C ILE A 204 -13.20 -9.28 -5.07
N ALA A 205 -13.72 -9.94 -4.03
CA ALA A 205 -14.46 -11.19 -4.16
C ALA A 205 -15.71 -11.04 -5.04
N SER A 206 -16.34 -9.87 -5.01
CA SER A 206 -17.51 -9.56 -5.83
C SER A 206 -17.20 -9.29 -7.32
N ILE A 207 -15.92 -9.12 -7.71
CA ILE A 207 -15.53 -8.85 -9.09
C ILE A 207 -15.56 -10.16 -9.90
N VAL A 208 -16.23 -10.13 -11.04
CA VAL A 208 -16.11 -11.16 -12.06
C VAL A 208 -15.00 -10.73 -13.02
N PHE A 209 -13.86 -11.39 -12.94
CA PHE A 209 -12.76 -11.13 -13.86
C PHE A 209 -12.98 -11.88 -15.18
N PRO A 210 -12.74 -11.24 -16.33
CA PRO A 210 -12.80 -11.93 -17.61
C PRO A 210 -11.76 -13.07 -17.65
N PRO A 211 -12.04 -14.17 -18.38
CA PRO A 211 -11.12 -15.27 -18.51
C PRO A 211 -9.79 -14.79 -19.07
N ARG A 212 -8.69 -15.26 -18.48
CA ARG A 212 -7.33 -14.94 -18.93
C ARG A 212 -7.18 -15.33 -20.40
N LYS A 213 -6.91 -14.38 -21.28
CA LYS A 213 -6.33 -14.72 -22.58
C LYS A 213 -4.92 -15.25 -22.32
N HIS A 214 -4.76 -16.56 -22.38
CA HIS A 214 -3.43 -17.18 -22.33
C HIS A 214 -2.62 -16.59 -23.48
N ARG A 215 -1.71 -15.68 -23.20
CA ARG A 215 -0.61 -15.42 -24.11
C ARG A 215 0.39 -16.54 -23.88
N PRO A 216 0.66 -17.38 -24.91
CA PRO A 216 1.74 -18.35 -24.79
C PRO A 216 3.02 -17.58 -24.47
N ARG A 217 3.66 -17.92 -23.38
CA ARG A 217 4.99 -17.39 -23.05
C ARG A 217 5.96 -18.01 -24.04
N THR A 218 6.29 -17.27 -25.08
CA THR A 218 7.24 -17.69 -26.11
C THR A 218 8.69 -17.76 -25.62
N ASP A 219 8.97 -17.25 -24.45
CA ASP A 219 10.33 -17.22 -23.90
C ASP A 219 10.46 -18.21 -22.75
N GLY A 220 11.24 -19.26 -22.96
CA GLY A 220 11.57 -20.32 -22.02
C GLY A 220 12.37 -19.86 -20.77
N ARG A 221 12.21 -18.59 -20.34
CA ARG A 221 12.88 -17.99 -19.18
C ARG A 221 12.07 -18.17 -17.91
N GLY A 222 11.86 -19.42 -17.50
CA GLY A 222 11.31 -19.76 -16.18
C GLY A 222 12.36 -19.82 -15.07
N SER A 223 13.54 -19.22 -15.24
CA SER A 223 14.62 -19.24 -14.27
C SER A 223 14.43 -18.16 -13.21
N PHE A 224 14.73 -18.49 -11.95
CA PHE A 224 14.83 -17.50 -10.84
C PHE A 224 15.92 -16.44 -11.08
N ALA A 225 16.78 -16.61 -12.07
CA ALA A 225 17.80 -15.63 -12.48
C ALA A 225 17.25 -14.53 -13.40
N ALA A 226 16.09 -14.73 -14.05
CA ALA A 226 15.48 -13.76 -14.94
C ALA A 226 15.19 -12.39 -14.25
N PRO A 227 14.67 -12.33 -13.00
CA PRO A 227 14.41 -11.06 -12.33
C PRO A 227 15.65 -10.19 -12.11
N PHE A 228 16.81 -10.79 -11.84
CA PHE A 228 18.07 -10.04 -11.68
C PHE A 228 18.60 -9.51 -13.01
N HIS A 229 18.40 -10.26 -14.09
CA HIS A 229 18.76 -9.80 -15.42
C HIS A 229 17.87 -8.64 -15.85
N ASP A 230 16.55 -8.77 -15.63
CA ASP A 230 15.56 -7.74 -15.96
C ASP A 230 15.79 -6.46 -15.12
N LEU A 231 16.18 -6.61 -13.85
CA LEU A 231 16.58 -5.49 -12.99
C LEU A 231 17.81 -4.76 -13.54
N LYS A 232 18.84 -5.51 -13.95
CA LYS A 232 20.07 -4.94 -14.52
C LYS A 232 19.76 -4.23 -15.84
N GLU A 233 18.90 -4.80 -16.67
CA GLU A 233 18.46 -4.19 -17.92
C GLU A 233 17.66 -2.92 -17.66
N GLY A 234 16.72 -2.93 -16.70
CA GLY A 234 15.95 -1.77 -16.25
C GLY A 234 16.85 -0.65 -15.72
N VAL A 235 17.81 -0.95 -14.86
CA VAL A 235 18.79 0.02 -14.34
C VAL A 235 19.63 0.61 -15.47
N SER A 236 20.09 -0.24 -16.40
CA SER A 236 20.84 0.20 -17.58
C SER A 236 20.00 1.13 -18.48
N PHE A 237 18.72 0.82 -18.65
CA PHE A 237 17.79 1.65 -19.43
C PHE A 237 17.58 3.02 -18.79
N VAL A 238 17.34 3.07 -17.49
CA VAL A 238 17.21 4.34 -16.72
C VAL A 238 18.51 5.15 -16.83
N ALA A 239 19.68 4.51 -16.67
CA ALA A 239 20.98 5.18 -16.73
C ALA A 239 21.27 5.80 -18.12
N ARG A 240 20.82 5.15 -19.18
CA ARG A 240 21.04 5.60 -20.58
C ARG A 240 20.05 6.69 -21.01
N SER A 241 18.84 6.74 -20.44
CA SER A 241 17.83 7.73 -20.81
C SER A 241 17.88 8.94 -19.89
N ARG A 242 18.31 10.10 -20.41
CA ARG A 242 18.38 11.35 -19.63
C ARG A 242 17.03 11.74 -19.02
N HIS A 243 15.94 11.63 -19.78
CA HIS A 243 14.61 12.03 -19.32
C HIS A 243 14.11 11.11 -18.20
N ILE A 244 14.22 9.81 -18.37
CA ILE A 244 13.80 8.83 -17.36
C ILE A 244 14.64 8.98 -16.10
N ARG A 245 15.95 9.13 -16.23
CA ARG A 245 16.85 9.37 -15.09
C ARG A 245 16.48 10.62 -14.30
N THR A 246 16.15 11.72 -14.99
CA THR A 246 15.73 12.96 -14.31
C THR A 246 14.43 12.76 -13.53
N ILE A 247 13.45 12.05 -14.09
CA ILE A 247 12.19 11.72 -13.41
C ILE A 247 12.46 10.84 -12.19
N VAL A 248 13.23 9.76 -12.36
CA VAL A 248 13.55 8.83 -11.27
C VAL A 248 14.32 9.53 -10.14
N LEU A 249 15.31 10.38 -10.47
CA LEU A 249 16.02 11.17 -9.47
C LEU A 249 15.11 12.18 -8.76
N GLY A 250 14.23 12.85 -9.51
CA GLY A 250 13.24 13.77 -8.92
C GLY A 250 12.30 13.05 -7.94
N MET A 251 11.82 11.86 -8.33
CA MET A 251 11.02 11.02 -7.44
C MET A 251 11.81 10.56 -6.20
N ALA A 252 13.06 10.16 -6.37
CA ALA A 252 13.92 9.74 -5.26
C ALA A 252 14.15 10.88 -4.25
N VAL A 253 14.41 12.11 -4.73
CA VAL A 253 14.54 13.29 -3.87
C VAL A 253 13.22 13.61 -3.15
N GLY A 254 12.08 13.53 -3.86
CA GLY A 254 10.76 13.74 -3.26
C GLY A 254 10.45 12.70 -2.17
N LEU A 255 10.73 11.43 -2.44
CA LEU A 255 10.55 10.34 -1.47
C LEU A 255 11.50 10.48 -0.27
N PHE A 256 12.74 10.92 -0.49
CA PHE A 256 13.68 11.19 0.59
C PHE A 256 13.17 12.33 1.50
N GLY A 257 12.67 13.42 0.93
CA GLY A 257 12.05 14.50 1.68
C GLY A 257 10.81 14.05 2.47
N GLY A 258 9.93 13.27 1.83
CA GLY A 258 8.79 12.64 2.50
C GLY A 258 9.20 11.72 3.65
N GLY A 259 10.22 10.88 3.43
CA GLY A 259 10.76 10.00 4.48
C GLY A 259 11.31 10.78 5.68
N MET A 260 11.98 11.92 5.44
CA MET A 260 12.42 12.81 6.52
C MET A 260 11.23 13.40 7.31
N LEU A 261 10.15 13.76 6.63
CA LEU A 261 8.94 14.25 7.29
C LEU A 261 8.36 13.19 8.24
N PHE A 262 8.28 11.94 7.82
CA PHE A 262 7.82 10.84 8.68
C PHE A 262 8.77 10.57 9.84
N ALA A 263 10.08 10.54 9.59
CA ALA A 263 11.07 10.21 10.62
C ALA A 263 11.24 11.31 11.68
N LEU A 264 11.16 12.57 11.27
CA LEU A 264 11.46 13.73 12.10
C LEU A 264 10.23 14.55 12.47
N GLY A 265 9.09 14.32 11.81
CA GLY A 265 7.89 15.16 11.95
C GLY A 265 7.37 15.21 13.38
N GLU A 266 7.28 14.08 14.06
CA GLU A 266 6.84 14.02 15.44
C GLU A 266 7.81 14.77 16.39
N SER A 267 9.12 14.55 16.24
CA SER A 267 10.14 15.27 17.01
C SER A 267 10.10 16.77 16.77
N TYR A 268 9.90 17.17 15.52
CA TYR A 268 9.77 18.58 15.15
C TYR A 268 8.51 19.21 15.75
N ALA A 269 7.37 18.53 15.63
CA ALA A 269 6.11 18.99 16.20
C ALA A 269 6.24 19.23 17.72
N ARG A 270 6.79 18.26 18.44
CA ARG A 270 6.97 18.35 19.90
C ARG A 270 8.02 19.39 20.33
N ARG A 271 9.21 19.39 19.71
CA ARG A 271 10.35 20.19 20.20
C ARG A 271 10.35 21.62 19.68
N VAL A 272 9.85 21.86 18.47
CA VAL A 272 9.93 23.15 17.80
C VAL A 272 8.59 23.86 17.83
N VAL A 273 7.51 23.16 17.53
CA VAL A 273 6.15 23.72 17.49
C VAL A 273 5.51 23.71 18.86
N GLY A 274 5.97 22.84 19.79
CA GLY A 274 5.37 22.66 21.10
C GLY A 274 4.01 21.94 21.04
N ALA A 275 3.73 21.27 19.91
CA ALA A 275 2.52 20.50 19.71
C ALA A 275 2.61 19.15 20.42
N ASP A 276 1.48 18.68 20.91
CA ASP A 276 1.32 17.31 21.39
C ASP A 276 1.18 16.32 20.21
N GLN A 277 0.88 15.07 20.52
CA GLN A 277 0.69 14.03 19.51
C GLN A 277 -0.46 14.36 18.53
N GLN A 278 -1.54 14.99 19.04
CA GLN A 278 -2.65 15.43 18.20
C GLN A 278 -2.24 16.54 17.24
N GLY A 279 -1.37 17.46 17.68
CA GLY A 279 -0.80 18.50 16.82
C GLY A 279 0.07 17.95 15.70
N PHE A 280 0.74 16.80 15.89
CA PHE A 280 1.50 16.14 14.82
C PHE A 280 0.58 15.64 13.69
N TYR A 281 -0.58 15.08 14.02
CA TYR A 281 -1.53 14.61 12.99
C TYR A 281 -2.19 15.76 12.20
N ALA A 282 -2.16 16.99 12.74
CA ALA A 282 -2.72 18.18 12.10
C ALA A 282 -1.72 18.91 11.18
N LEU A 283 -0.41 18.59 11.25
CA LEU A 283 0.65 19.11 10.39
C LEU A 283 0.78 18.29 9.10
#